data_29114b5b6dca4ddb9730fd3c2f94aa50
#
_entry.id   29114b5b6dca4ddb9730fd3c2f94aa50
#
_cell.length_a   1.000
_cell.length_b   1.000
_cell.length_c   1.000
_cell.angle_alpha   90.00
_cell.angle_beta   90.00
_cell.angle_gamma   90.00
#
_symmetry.space_group_name_H-M   'P 1'
#
loop_
_entity.id
_entity.type
_entity.pdbx_description
1 polymer ?
#
loop_
_entity_poly.entity_id
_entity_poly.type
_entity_poly.pdbx_seq_one_letter_code
_entity_poly.pdbx_strand_id
1 'polypeptide(L)'
;MCGIVGYVGKEQAAPILLNGLAKLEYRGYDSAGLAVRDGESLVEVVKAKGRLKALEEKTNNGLAIKGTCGIGHTRWATHGEPSENNAHPHISDDYNVVGVHNGIIENYQELRDKLVKNGYEFYSSTDTEVAIKLIDYYYKKYEHTPVDAINHAMVRIRGSYAFAIMFKEYPDEIYVARKDSPMILGVSDGNCYVGSDVPAILNYTRNVYYIGNMEIGRLADGNITFYNLDGDEIEKELVEIKWDAKAAEKGGYEHFMMKEIHEQPKAIADTLNSVLKDGKLDLSAVDLSDEEIKKISQIYIVACGSAYHVGVVAQYVMEDLAKIPVRVELASEFRYRKPLLDSDGLVIVISQSGETADSLAALRLAKDKGLKTLGIVNVVGSSIAREADNVFYTLAGPEISVATTKAYSTQLIAAYCLAIQFARVRGEIADDVYSTYLEELKTIPDKIEKILEDKERIQWFAAKVANSKDIFFIGRGIDYAVSLEGSLKLKEISYIHSEAYAAGELKHGTISLIEDNILVIGVLTQSELYEKTISNMVECKSRGAYLMGLTTYGKYEVEDTVEFTVYIPKIDEHFAASLAVVPLQLLGYYVSVAKGLDVDKPRNLAKSVTVE
;
A
#
# COMPACT_ATOMS: atom_id res chain seq x y z
N MET A 1 3.05 7.80 5.99
CA MET A 1 3.65 8.55 4.87
C MET A 1 2.88 9.82 4.60
N CYS A 2 3.53 10.81 3.97
CA CYS A 2 3.01 12.15 3.78
C CYS A 2 2.15 12.29 2.51
N GLY A 3 1.28 13.30 2.45
CA GLY A 3 0.54 13.68 1.25
C GLY A 3 0.98 15.04 0.73
N ILE A 4 1.25 15.17 -0.57
CA ILE A 4 1.54 16.43 -1.25
C ILE A 4 0.39 16.75 -2.19
N VAL A 5 -0.04 18.02 -2.19
CA VAL A 5 -0.94 18.61 -3.18
C VAL A 5 -0.37 19.95 -3.61
N GLY A 6 -0.43 20.26 -4.91
CA GLY A 6 -0.08 21.55 -5.46
C GLY A 6 -1.12 22.00 -6.47
N TYR A 7 -1.28 23.29 -6.61
CA TYR A 7 -2.18 23.90 -7.57
C TYR A 7 -1.64 25.23 -8.07
N VAL A 8 -1.67 25.43 -9.36
CA VAL A 8 -1.48 26.73 -10.01
C VAL A 8 -2.49 26.87 -11.14
N GLY A 9 -3.22 27.97 -11.15
CA GLY A 9 -4.28 28.19 -12.14
C GLY A 9 -5.12 29.43 -11.90
N LYS A 10 -6.41 29.35 -12.20
CA LYS A 10 -7.35 30.50 -12.21
C LYS A 10 -8.20 30.62 -10.94
N GLU A 11 -8.25 29.55 -10.14
CA GLU A 11 -9.12 29.47 -8.97
C GLU A 11 -8.33 29.70 -7.66
N GLN A 12 -9.04 29.90 -6.55
CA GLN A 12 -8.40 30.01 -5.25
C GLN A 12 -7.74 28.68 -4.85
N ALA A 13 -6.44 28.70 -4.60
CA ALA A 13 -5.64 27.50 -4.35
C ALA A 13 -6.00 26.81 -3.03
N ALA A 14 -6.20 27.56 -1.93
CA ALA A 14 -6.36 26.99 -0.60
C ALA A 14 -7.51 25.97 -0.49
N PRO A 15 -8.74 26.21 -1.00
CA PRO A 15 -9.79 25.19 -0.97
C PRO A 15 -9.46 23.94 -1.79
N ILE A 16 -8.77 24.07 -2.93
CA ILE A 16 -8.34 22.95 -3.79
C ILE A 16 -7.30 22.11 -3.04
N LEU A 17 -6.33 22.76 -2.42
CA LEU A 17 -5.29 22.10 -1.63
C LEU A 17 -5.90 21.32 -0.45
N LEU A 18 -6.80 21.92 0.32
CA LEU A 18 -7.45 21.26 1.45
C LEU A 18 -8.29 20.07 0.99
N ASN A 19 -9.04 20.19 -0.11
CA ASN A 19 -9.81 19.08 -0.68
C ASN A 19 -8.90 17.91 -1.09
N GLY A 20 -7.79 18.20 -1.78
CA GLY A 20 -6.80 17.19 -2.17
C GLY A 20 -6.11 16.54 -0.96
N LEU A 21 -5.73 17.35 0.06
CA LEU A 21 -5.13 16.84 1.30
C LEU A 21 -6.11 15.96 2.08
N ALA A 22 -7.40 16.28 2.10
CA ALA A 22 -8.43 15.43 2.73
C ALA A 22 -8.48 14.03 2.09
N LYS A 23 -8.26 13.93 0.78
CA LYS A 23 -8.17 12.65 0.07
C LYS A 23 -6.86 11.90 0.34
N LEU A 24 -5.83 12.56 0.87
CA LEU A 24 -4.53 11.99 1.22
C LEU A 24 -4.30 11.81 2.73
N GLU A 25 -5.26 12.19 3.59
CA GLU A 25 -5.08 12.13 5.04
C GLU A 25 -4.78 10.71 5.56
N TYR A 26 -5.20 9.66 4.83
CA TYR A 26 -4.83 8.28 5.14
C TYR A 26 -3.32 8.00 5.04
N ARG A 27 -2.56 8.90 4.38
CA ARG A 27 -1.09 8.82 4.26
C ARG A 27 -0.36 9.51 5.40
N GLY A 28 -0.94 10.52 6.05
CA GLY A 28 -0.31 11.25 7.15
C GLY A 28 -1.30 12.18 7.85
N TYR A 29 -1.25 12.24 9.17
CA TYR A 29 -2.21 12.97 10.00
C TYR A 29 -1.60 13.55 11.29
N ASP A 30 -0.27 13.62 11.38
CA ASP A 30 0.45 14.13 12.57
C ASP A 30 0.52 15.65 12.57
N SER A 31 0.59 16.25 11.41
CA SER A 31 0.49 17.69 11.19
C SER A 31 0.12 17.97 9.72
N ALA A 32 -0.37 19.16 9.46
CA ALA A 32 -0.70 19.62 8.12
C ALA A 32 -0.31 21.09 7.92
N GLY A 33 -0.14 21.50 6.68
CA GLY A 33 0.07 22.91 6.37
C GLY A 33 -0.03 23.19 4.88
N LEU A 34 -0.16 24.46 4.56
CA LEU A 34 -0.19 24.95 3.19
C LEU A 34 0.59 26.25 3.06
N ALA A 35 1.06 26.51 1.85
CA ALA A 35 1.64 27.78 1.42
C ALA A 35 0.88 28.23 0.17
N VAL A 36 0.37 29.46 0.18
CA VAL A 36 -0.40 30.04 -0.93
C VAL A 36 0.14 31.41 -1.25
N ARG A 37 0.09 31.78 -2.52
CA ARG A 37 0.58 33.06 -3.03
C ARG A 37 -0.44 33.71 -3.93
N ASP A 38 -0.59 35.02 -3.77
CA ASP A 38 -1.42 35.91 -4.60
C ASP A 38 -0.51 36.82 -5.42
N GLY A 39 -0.26 36.44 -6.67
CA GLY A 39 0.62 37.18 -7.58
C GLY A 39 2.00 37.43 -6.96
N GLU A 40 2.47 38.67 -6.98
CA GLU A 40 3.79 39.06 -6.45
C GLU A 40 3.86 39.20 -4.93
N SER A 41 2.76 38.94 -4.19
CA SER A 41 2.77 38.99 -2.73
C SER A 41 3.73 37.96 -2.11
N LEU A 42 4.08 38.14 -0.83
CA LEU A 42 4.80 37.09 -0.10
C LEU A 42 3.91 35.87 0.08
N VAL A 43 4.52 34.71 0.05
CA VAL A 43 3.83 33.44 0.34
C VAL A 43 3.27 33.47 1.75
N GLU A 44 1.97 33.21 1.90
CA GLU A 44 1.31 32.98 3.18
C GLU A 44 1.44 31.50 3.56
N VAL A 45 2.04 31.20 4.71
CA VAL A 45 2.25 29.83 5.22
C VAL A 45 1.46 29.61 6.48
N VAL A 46 0.56 28.61 6.46
CA VAL A 46 -0.25 28.24 7.63
C VAL A 46 0.01 26.76 7.96
N LYS A 47 0.28 26.48 9.21
CA LYS A 47 0.59 25.14 9.71
C LYS A 47 -0.26 24.81 10.94
N ALA A 48 -0.55 23.51 11.12
CA ALA A 48 -1.29 22.99 12.27
C ALA A 48 -0.71 21.64 12.71
N LYS A 49 -0.60 21.42 14.01
CA LYS A 49 -0.36 20.11 14.60
C LYS A 49 -1.65 19.31 14.64
N GLY A 50 -1.59 18.03 14.34
CA GLY A 50 -2.73 17.12 14.36
C GLY A 50 -3.34 16.90 12.98
N ARG A 51 -4.57 16.38 12.95
CA ARG A 51 -5.31 16.06 11.72
C ARG A 51 -5.61 17.30 10.87
N LEU A 52 -5.92 17.09 9.60
CA LEU A 52 -6.21 18.15 8.63
C LEU A 52 -7.29 19.13 9.13
N LYS A 53 -8.27 18.65 9.89
CA LYS A 53 -9.31 19.47 10.50
C LYS A 53 -8.77 20.70 11.26
N ALA A 54 -7.65 20.56 11.94
CA ALA A 54 -7.03 21.69 12.66
C ALA A 54 -6.52 22.78 11.68
N LEU A 55 -6.06 22.40 10.49
CA LEU A 55 -5.66 23.33 9.44
C LEU A 55 -6.89 23.96 8.77
N GLU A 56 -7.95 23.19 8.52
CA GLU A 56 -9.23 23.69 7.99
C GLU A 56 -9.83 24.76 8.91
N GLU A 57 -9.84 24.54 10.23
CA GLU A 57 -10.31 25.51 11.22
C GLU A 57 -9.47 26.79 11.21
N LYS A 58 -8.13 26.69 11.19
CA LYS A 58 -7.20 27.83 11.13
C LYS A 58 -7.38 28.69 9.88
N THR A 59 -7.72 28.07 8.76
CA THR A 59 -7.84 28.72 7.46
C THR A 59 -9.28 29.09 7.08
N ASN A 60 -10.24 28.86 7.98
CA ASN A 60 -11.67 28.97 7.69
C ASN A 60 -12.05 28.19 6.42
N ASN A 61 -11.68 26.89 6.35
CA ASN A 61 -11.81 26.02 5.18
C ASN A 61 -11.16 26.60 3.91
N GLY A 62 -10.03 27.28 4.06
CA GLY A 62 -9.27 27.90 2.99
C GLY A 62 -9.79 29.28 2.54
N LEU A 63 -10.91 29.76 3.09
CA LEU A 63 -11.51 31.04 2.69
C LEU A 63 -10.73 32.27 3.20
N ALA A 64 -9.95 32.08 4.28
CA ALA A 64 -9.13 33.15 4.86
C ALA A 64 -7.87 33.46 4.05
N ILE A 65 -7.42 32.54 3.20
CA ILE A 65 -6.15 32.64 2.47
C ILE A 65 -6.45 32.85 0.99
N LYS A 66 -5.88 33.90 0.40
CA LYS A 66 -6.09 34.27 -0.99
C LYS A 66 -4.88 33.92 -1.83
N GLY A 67 -5.12 33.52 -3.08
CA GLY A 67 -4.10 33.25 -4.07
C GLY A 67 -4.44 32.08 -4.98
N THR A 68 -3.80 32.06 -6.14
CA THR A 68 -4.07 31.12 -7.24
C THR A 68 -2.92 30.12 -7.45
N CYS A 69 -1.84 30.26 -6.68
CA CYS A 69 -0.70 29.34 -6.69
C CYS A 69 -0.42 28.87 -5.27
N GLY A 70 -0.27 27.57 -5.05
CA GLY A 70 0.01 27.05 -3.72
C GLY A 70 0.34 25.58 -3.66
N ILE A 71 0.96 25.19 -2.53
CA ILE A 71 1.33 23.84 -2.18
C ILE A 71 0.83 23.48 -0.78
N GLY A 72 0.47 22.24 -0.56
CA GLY A 72 -0.01 21.75 0.73
C GLY A 72 0.52 20.37 1.06
N HIS A 73 0.51 20.06 2.35
CA HIS A 73 1.10 18.83 2.87
C HIS A 73 0.36 18.29 4.09
N THR A 74 0.20 16.96 4.15
CA THR A 74 -0.12 16.22 5.38
C THR A 74 1.06 15.36 5.76
N ARG A 75 1.53 15.49 7.01
CA ARG A 75 2.78 14.90 7.46
C ARG A 75 2.54 13.63 8.28
N TRP A 76 3.35 12.63 7.98
CA TRP A 76 3.70 11.53 8.85
C TRP A 76 5.12 11.77 9.37
N ALA A 77 5.29 11.90 10.68
CA ALA A 77 6.57 12.29 11.26
C ALA A 77 7.61 11.16 11.14
N THR A 78 8.71 11.44 10.46
CA THR A 78 9.92 10.59 10.39
C THR A 78 11.07 11.24 11.15
N HIS A 79 11.39 12.50 10.87
CA HIS A 79 12.41 13.30 11.51
C HIS A 79 11.77 14.49 12.23
N GLY A 80 12.01 14.60 13.53
CA GLY A 80 11.40 15.61 14.40
C GLY A 80 9.96 15.28 14.82
N GLU A 81 9.63 15.61 16.08
CA GLU A 81 8.31 15.35 16.65
C GLU A 81 7.16 16.08 15.92
N PRO A 82 5.91 15.61 16.02
CA PRO A 82 4.76 16.35 15.52
C PRO A 82 4.59 17.70 16.23
N SER A 83 4.86 18.79 15.49
CA SER A 83 4.73 20.18 15.96
C SER A 83 4.47 21.11 14.78
N GLU A 84 4.04 22.34 15.02
CA GLU A 84 3.85 23.34 13.96
C GLU A 84 5.18 23.71 13.30
N ASN A 85 6.27 23.82 14.06
CA ASN A 85 7.59 24.13 13.51
C ASN A 85 8.07 23.04 12.55
N ASN A 86 7.81 21.77 12.88
CA ASN A 86 8.19 20.62 12.06
C ASN A 86 7.17 20.26 10.97
N ALA A 87 5.98 20.90 10.95
CA ALA A 87 5.02 20.75 9.87
C ALA A 87 5.54 21.40 8.59
N HIS A 88 5.21 20.82 7.43
CA HIS A 88 5.45 21.43 6.12
C HIS A 88 4.32 22.43 5.78
N PRO A 89 4.58 23.40 4.88
CA PRO A 89 5.80 23.70 4.13
C PRO A 89 6.95 24.27 4.98
N HIS A 90 8.19 24.06 4.53
CA HIS A 90 9.38 24.74 5.05
C HIS A 90 9.80 25.89 4.15
N ILE A 91 10.49 26.89 4.73
CA ILE A 91 10.89 28.13 4.06
C ILE A 91 12.38 28.40 4.26
N SER A 92 13.02 29.02 3.27
CA SER A 92 14.38 29.57 3.41
C SER A 92 14.36 30.87 4.20
N ASP A 93 15.53 31.32 4.69
CA ASP A 93 15.66 32.42 5.64
C ASP A 93 15.08 33.76 5.13
N ASP A 94 15.09 34.00 3.83
CA ASP A 94 14.59 35.21 3.18
C ASP A 94 13.34 34.95 2.30
N TYR A 95 12.66 33.82 2.54
CA TYR A 95 11.44 33.40 1.79
C TYR A 95 11.67 33.23 0.28
N ASN A 96 12.91 33.08 -0.18
CA ASN A 96 13.18 32.84 -1.60
C ASN A 96 12.63 31.50 -2.08
N VAL A 97 12.70 30.48 -1.23
CA VAL A 97 12.26 29.13 -1.53
C VAL A 97 11.32 28.64 -0.45
N VAL A 98 10.16 28.13 -0.86
CA VAL A 98 9.17 27.49 0.00
C VAL A 98 8.84 26.12 -0.58
N GLY A 99 8.83 25.07 0.25
CA GLY A 99 8.60 23.73 -0.28
C GLY A 99 8.09 22.71 0.70
N VAL A 100 7.53 21.64 0.14
CA VAL A 100 7.08 20.43 0.83
C VAL A 100 7.83 19.22 0.33
N HIS A 101 7.93 18.19 1.14
CA HIS A 101 8.72 17.00 0.85
C HIS A 101 8.05 15.74 1.38
N ASN A 102 8.01 14.71 0.55
CA ASN A 102 7.77 13.32 0.92
C ASN A 102 9.06 12.53 0.72
N GLY A 103 9.48 11.76 1.68
CA GLY A 103 10.70 10.96 1.60
C GLY A 103 11.56 11.08 2.83
N ILE A 104 12.82 10.66 2.72
CA ILE A 104 13.85 10.76 3.75
C ILE A 104 15.16 11.22 3.09
N ILE A 105 15.76 12.28 3.62
CA ILE A 105 17.09 12.74 3.23
C ILE A 105 18.12 12.11 4.16
N GLU A 106 18.70 11.00 3.76
CA GLU A 106 19.60 10.19 4.62
C GLU A 106 20.85 10.95 5.08
N ASN A 107 21.38 11.81 4.24
CA ASN A 107 22.57 12.62 4.54
C ASN A 107 22.23 14.03 5.05
N TYR A 108 21.02 14.24 5.60
CA TYR A 108 20.59 15.59 6.02
C TYR A 108 21.53 16.25 7.02
N GLN A 109 22.14 15.48 7.93
CA GLN A 109 23.05 16.04 8.93
C GLN A 109 24.34 16.62 8.28
N GLU A 110 24.91 15.89 7.32
CA GLU A 110 26.07 16.36 6.53
C GLU A 110 25.74 17.66 5.77
N LEU A 111 24.57 17.70 5.14
CA LEU A 111 24.08 18.85 4.39
C LEU A 111 23.79 20.04 5.32
N ARG A 112 23.21 19.79 6.49
CA ARG A 112 22.95 20.80 7.53
C ARG A 112 24.25 21.45 8.00
N ASP A 113 25.26 20.65 8.33
CA ASP A 113 26.56 21.13 8.79
C ASP A 113 27.26 22.02 7.73
N LYS A 114 27.12 21.65 6.45
CA LYS A 114 27.58 22.46 5.33
C LYS A 114 26.84 23.79 5.25
N LEU A 115 25.52 23.79 5.37
CA LEU A 115 24.69 24.99 5.28
C LEU A 115 24.93 25.94 6.45
N VAL A 116 25.10 25.43 7.68
CA VAL A 116 25.48 26.23 8.85
C VAL A 116 26.81 26.96 8.63
N LYS A 117 27.82 26.29 8.03
CA LYS A 117 29.11 26.93 7.67
C LYS A 117 28.95 28.02 6.61
N ASN A 118 27.85 28.02 5.85
CA ASN A 118 27.53 29.04 4.85
C ASN A 118 26.51 30.07 5.37
N GLY A 119 26.26 30.12 6.70
CA GLY A 119 25.45 31.14 7.35
C GLY A 119 23.95 30.86 7.43
N TYR A 120 23.48 29.64 7.13
CA TYR A 120 22.09 29.26 7.29
C TYR A 120 21.76 28.89 8.73
N GLU A 121 20.66 29.39 9.23
CA GLU A 121 20.08 29.02 10.52
C GLU A 121 18.92 28.01 10.31
N PHE A 122 18.56 27.24 11.34
CA PHE A 122 17.50 26.22 11.26
C PHE A 122 16.52 26.39 12.41
N TYR A 123 15.24 26.44 12.08
CA TYR A 123 14.14 26.58 13.06
C TYR A 123 13.44 25.26 13.38
N SER A 124 13.66 24.21 12.56
CA SER A 124 13.07 22.89 12.75
C SER A 124 14.12 21.79 12.91
N SER A 125 13.67 20.61 13.29
CA SER A 125 14.50 19.41 13.37
C SER A 125 14.26 18.45 12.17
N THR A 126 13.65 18.94 11.09
CA THR A 126 13.33 18.11 9.92
C THR A 126 14.47 18.09 8.91
N ASP A 127 14.60 16.97 8.21
CA ASP A 127 15.45 16.81 7.04
C ASP A 127 14.94 17.68 5.86
N THR A 128 13.64 17.93 5.79
CA THR A 128 13.02 18.76 4.75
C THR A 128 13.49 20.20 4.78
N GLU A 129 13.60 20.84 5.97
CA GLU A 129 14.14 22.20 6.04
C GLU A 129 15.55 22.26 5.48
N VAL A 130 16.35 21.21 5.72
CA VAL A 130 17.71 21.11 5.17
C VAL A 130 17.68 21.06 3.63
N ALA A 131 16.76 20.27 3.04
CA ALA A 131 16.63 20.18 1.58
C ALA A 131 16.18 21.51 0.97
N ILE A 132 15.20 22.21 1.57
CA ILE A 132 14.71 23.51 1.07
C ILE A 132 15.81 24.58 1.14
N LYS A 133 16.58 24.63 2.23
CA LYS A 133 17.72 25.55 2.36
C LYS A 133 18.90 25.16 1.47
N LEU A 134 19.07 23.89 1.13
CA LEU A 134 20.04 23.45 0.14
C LEU A 134 19.68 23.96 -1.28
N ILE A 135 18.40 23.90 -1.64
CA ILE A 135 17.90 24.44 -2.90
C ILE A 135 18.10 25.96 -2.95
N ASP A 136 17.77 26.69 -1.88
CA ASP A 136 18.02 28.14 -1.77
C ASP A 136 19.52 28.48 -1.90
N TYR A 137 20.40 27.67 -1.26
CA TYR A 137 21.85 27.84 -1.38
C TYR A 137 22.31 27.76 -2.84
N TYR A 138 21.82 26.77 -3.59
CA TYR A 138 22.16 26.64 -5.02
C TYR A 138 21.46 27.67 -5.88
N TYR A 139 20.24 28.08 -5.56
CA TYR A 139 19.50 29.13 -6.23
C TYR A 139 20.26 30.47 -6.20
N LYS A 140 20.78 30.83 -5.04
CA LYS A 140 21.65 32.02 -4.88
C LYS A 140 23.00 31.89 -5.60
N LYS A 141 23.54 30.68 -5.70
CA LYS A 141 24.85 30.41 -6.25
C LYS A 141 24.86 30.40 -7.79
N TYR A 142 23.76 29.97 -8.42
CA TYR A 142 23.66 29.76 -9.86
C TYR A 142 22.69 30.73 -10.54
N GLU A 143 22.84 32.02 -10.25
CA GLU A 143 22.15 33.13 -10.92
C GLU A 143 20.60 33.00 -10.94
N HIS A 144 20.02 32.42 -9.88
CA HIS A 144 18.58 32.37 -9.65
C HIS A 144 17.79 31.55 -10.69
N THR A 145 18.33 30.45 -11.20
CA THR A 145 17.56 29.51 -12.03
C THR A 145 16.98 28.36 -11.18
N PRO A 146 15.65 28.21 -11.08
CA PRO A 146 15.02 27.16 -10.29
C PRO A 146 15.45 25.75 -10.71
N VAL A 147 15.48 25.47 -12.01
CA VAL A 147 15.83 24.14 -12.55
C VAL A 147 17.25 23.76 -12.16
N ASP A 148 18.24 24.67 -12.34
CA ASP A 148 19.63 24.40 -11.98
C ASP A 148 19.81 24.21 -10.47
N ALA A 149 19.13 25.04 -9.67
CA ALA A 149 19.18 24.93 -8.22
C ALA A 149 18.66 23.57 -7.72
N ILE A 150 17.53 23.11 -8.28
CA ILE A 150 16.94 21.83 -7.96
C ILE A 150 17.85 20.69 -8.43
N ASN A 151 18.38 20.73 -9.66
CA ASN A 151 19.29 19.71 -10.20
C ASN A 151 20.52 19.55 -9.32
N HIS A 152 21.15 20.65 -8.91
CA HIS A 152 22.31 20.61 -8.02
C HIS A 152 21.98 20.04 -6.63
N ALA A 153 20.80 20.32 -6.11
CA ALA A 153 20.34 19.74 -4.85
C ALA A 153 20.07 18.23 -4.98
N MET A 154 19.38 17.80 -6.06
CA MET A 154 19.09 16.39 -6.33
C MET A 154 20.35 15.51 -6.38
N VAL A 155 21.42 15.99 -7.00
CA VAL A 155 22.71 15.26 -7.09
C VAL A 155 23.38 15.11 -5.71
N ARG A 156 23.12 16.02 -4.78
CA ARG A 156 23.74 16.02 -3.44
C ARG A 156 22.95 15.25 -2.39
N ILE A 157 21.65 15.13 -2.59
CA ILE A 157 20.76 14.44 -1.67
C ILE A 157 20.91 12.94 -1.86
N ARG A 158 21.11 12.20 -0.74
CA ARG A 158 20.99 10.76 -0.67
C ARG A 158 19.63 10.41 -0.02
N GLY A 159 19.00 9.33 -0.49
CA GLY A 159 17.70 8.89 -0.05
C GLY A 159 16.59 9.12 -1.09
N SER A 160 15.34 9.04 -0.64
CA SER A 160 14.15 9.21 -1.48
C SER A 160 13.51 10.58 -1.27
N TYR A 161 12.96 11.17 -2.33
CA TYR A 161 12.24 12.44 -2.23
C TYR A 161 11.19 12.63 -3.33
N ALA A 162 10.15 13.38 -2.97
CA ALA A 162 9.25 14.06 -3.89
C ALA A 162 9.05 15.48 -3.33
N PHE A 163 9.43 16.48 -4.09
CA PHE A 163 9.35 17.89 -3.72
C PHE A 163 8.26 18.60 -4.52
N ALA A 164 7.54 19.55 -3.88
CA ALA A 164 6.85 20.62 -4.57
C ALA A 164 7.34 21.95 -3.98
N ILE A 165 7.79 22.86 -4.85
CA ILE A 165 8.60 24.02 -4.51
C ILE A 165 8.07 25.26 -5.21
N MET A 166 8.02 26.38 -4.48
CA MET A 166 7.70 27.71 -4.98
C MET A 166 8.92 28.63 -4.78
N PHE A 167 9.21 29.46 -5.78
CA PHE A 167 10.29 30.44 -5.74
C PHE A 167 9.73 31.87 -5.73
N LYS A 168 10.32 32.76 -4.97
CA LYS A 168 9.87 34.14 -4.78
C LYS A 168 9.78 34.92 -6.09
N GLU A 169 10.77 34.76 -6.97
CA GLU A 169 10.87 35.46 -8.25
C GLU A 169 9.99 34.85 -9.35
N TYR A 170 9.32 33.71 -9.07
CA TYR A 170 8.44 32.99 -9.99
C TYR A 170 7.06 32.78 -9.34
N PRO A 171 6.22 33.86 -9.27
CA PRO A 171 5.01 33.88 -8.42
C PRO A 171 3.93 32.89 -8.81
N ASP A 172 3.78 32.60 -10.09
CA ASP A 172 2.72 31.75 -10.64
C ASP A 172 3.26 30.41 -11.15
N GLU A 173 4.32 29.91 -10.50
CA GLU A 173 4.97 28.68 -10.87
C GLU A 173 5.16 27.74 -9.69
N ILE A 174 5.01 26.44 -9.95
CA ILE A 174 5.38 25.37 -9.04
C ILE A 174 6.40 24.48 -9.73
N TYR A 175 7.48 24.19 -9.04
CA TYR A 175 8.48 23.22 -9.48
C TYR A 175 8.37 21.96 -8.66
N VAL A 176 8.47 20.82 -9.32
CA VAL A 176 8.45 19.51 -8.67
C VAL A 176 9.65 18.69 -9.08
N ALA A 177 10.14 17.86 -8.17
CA ALA A 177 11.23 16.93 -8.47
C ALA A 177 11.05 15.66 -7.65
N ARG A 178 11.46 14.51 -8.19
CA ARG A 178 11.32 13.25 -7.45
C ARG A 178 12.48 12.29 -7.65
N LYS A 179 12.68 11.46 -6.63
CA LYS A 179 13.45 10.20 -6.66
C LYS A 179 12.80 9.21 -5.70
N ASP A 180 12.33 8.08 -6.21
CA ASP A 180 11.79 6.94 -5.47
C ASP A 180 10.53 7.20 -4.60
N SER A 181 10.06 8.44 -4.48
CA SER A 181 8.78 8.80 -3.86
C SER A 181 7.73 9.11 -4.93
N PRO A 182 6.44 8.66 -4.78
CA PRO A 182 5.43 8.83 -5.83
C PRO A 182 5.00 10.29 -5.99
N MET A 183 4.78 10.70 -7.24
CA MET A 183 4.21 12.00 -7.62
C MET A 183 3.62 11.94 -9.02
N ILE A 184 2.47 12.56 -9.20
CA ILE A 184 1.78 12.75 -10.48
C ILE A 184 1.45 14.22 -10.69
N LEU A 185 1.38 14.62 -11.93
CA LEU A 185 1.07 15.99 -12.34
C LEU A 185 -0.14 15.98 -13.26
N GLY A 186 -1.15 16.80 -12.96
CA GLY A 186 -2.39 16.86 -13.73
C GLY A 186 -2.57 18.18 -14.46
N VAL A 187 -3.29 18.16 -15.58
CA VAL A 187 -3.66 19.34 -16.35
C VAL A 187 -5.14 19.34 -16.71
N SER A 188 -5.80 20.47 -16.61
CA SER A 188 -7.19 20.66 -17.07
C SER A 188 -7.51 22.14 -17.23
N ASP A 189 -8.05 22.53 -18.38
CA ASP A 189 -8.64 23.86 -18.64
C ASP A 189 -7.77 25.07 -18.24
N GLY A 190 -6.45 24.95 -18.41
CA GLY A 190 -5.48 25.99 -18.06
C GLY A 190 -5.11 26.01 -16.57
N ASN A 191 -5.38 24.93 -15.86
CA ASN A 191 -4.96 24.70 -14.48
C ASN A 191 -3.99 23.53 -14.42
N CYS A 192 -3.02 23.58 -13.49
CA CYS A 192 -2.09 22.50 -13.23
C CYS A 192 -2.20 22.05 -11.77
N TYR A 193 -2.03 20.75 -11.57
CA TYR A 193 -2.20 20.08 -10.28
C TYR A 193 -0.98 19.20 -9.98
N VAL A 194 -0.61 19.12 -8.72
CA VAL A 194 0.37 18.16 -8.17
C VAL A 194 -0.33 17.25 -7.18
N GLY A 195 -0.09 15.97 -7.24
CA GLY A 195 -0.55 15.01 -6.24
C GLY A 195 0.50 13.94 -5.97
N SER A 196 0.69 13.58 -4.71
CA SER A 196 1.50 12.41 -4.38
C SER A 196 0.73 11.10 -4.61
N ASP A 197 -0.57 11.17 -4.89
CA ASP A 197 -1.42 10.05 -5.30
C ASP A 197 -2.60 10.54 -6.13
N VAL A 198 -3.13 9.66 -6.98
CA VAL A 198 -4.26 9.93 -7.90
C VAL A 198 -5.50 10.52 -7.20
N PRO A 199 -5.97 10.01 -6.06
CA PRO A 199 -7.15 10.55 -5.39
C PRO A 199 -7.10 12.04 -5.07
N ALA A 200 -5.91 12.62 -4.90
CA ALA A 200 -5.73 14.03 -4.57
C ALA A 200 -6.26 14.98 -5.65
N ILE A 201 -6.14 14.60 -6.92
CA ILE A 201 -6.44 15.46 -8.07
C ILE A 201 -7.56 14.93 -8.97
N LEU A 202 -8.07 13.72 -8.71
CA LEU A 202 -9.05 13.04 -9.55
C LEU A 202 -10.38 13.80 -9.72
N ASN A 203 -10.76 14.64 -8.75
CA ASN A 203 -11.94 15.48 -8.82
C ASN A 203 -11.79 16.65 -9.82
N TYR A 204 -10.56 16.99 -10.21
CA TYR A 204 -10.23 18.14 -11.04
C TYR A 204 -9.77 17.73 -12.43
N THR A 205 -9.04 16.63 -12.54
CA THR A 205 -8.56 16.12 -13.83
C THR A 205 -8.33 14.61 -13.80
N ARG A 206 -8.51 13.99 -14.96
CA ARG A 206 -8.13 12.60 -15.25
C ARG A 206 -6.87 12.51 -16.12
N ASN A 207 -6.44 13.65 -16.68
CA ASN A 207 -5.28 13.73 -17.55
C ASN A 207 -4.05 14.00 -16.70
N VAL A 208 -3.14 13.03 -16.62
CA VAL A 208 -1.96 13.07 -15.76
C VAL A 208 -0.67 12.72 -16.49
N TYR A 209 0.42 13.26 -16.01
CA TYR A 209 1.78 12.85 -16.35
C TYR A 209 2.42 12.15 -15.16
N TYR A 210 3.16 11.09 -15.43
CA TYR A 210 4.03 10.44 -14.45
C TYR A 210 5.44 11.00 -14.58
N ILE A 211 5.90 11.73 -13.58
CA ILE A 211 7.27 12.22 -13.51
C ILE A 211 8.22 11.08 -13.13
N GLY A 212 9.33 10.95 -13.82
CA GLY A 212 10.37 9.92 -13.57
C GLY A 212 11.32 10.29 -12.42
N ASN A 213 12.21 9.35 -12.10
CA ASN A 213 13.28 9.62 -11.13
C ASN A 213 14.30 10.59 -11.70
N MET A 214 14.78 11.53 -10.87
CA MET A 214 15.74 12.55 -11.23
C MET A 214 15.27 13.47 -12.37
N GLU A 215 13.96 13.69 -12.47
CA GLU A 215 13.35 14.64 -13.38
C GLU A 215 12.72 15.79 -12.61
N ILE A 216 12.59 16.94 -13.28
CA ILE A 216 11.92 18.14 -12.77
C ILE A 216 10.69 18.42 -13.64
N GLY A 217 9.58 18.80 -13.02
CA GLY A 217 8.41 19.36 -13.69
C GLY A 217 8.23 20.82 -13.29
N ARG A 218 8.03 21.71 -14.26
CA ARG A 218 7.61 23.10 -14.06
C ARG A 218 6.16 23.24 -14.46
N LEU A 219 5.33 23.68 -13.54
CA LEU A 219 3.92 23.93 -13.73
C LEU A 219 3.72 25.44 -13.82
N ALA A 220 3.32 25.94 -14.97
CA ALA A 220 3.08 27.37 -15.24
C ALA A 220 2.12 27.54 -16.42
N ASP A 221 1.32 28.59 -16.43
CA ASP A 221 0.46 29.00 -17.56
C ASP A 221 -0.47 27.89 -18.08
N GLY A 222 -0.91 26.98 -17.18
CA GLY A 222 -1.76 25.85 -17.54
C GLY A 222 -1.06 24.71 -18.26
N ASN A 223 0.28 24.72 -18.33
CA ASN A 223 1.12 23.71 -18.96
C ASN A 223 2.14 23.15 -18.00
N ILE A 224 2.69 21.98 -18.33
CA ILE A 224 3.79 21.34 -17.58
C ILE A 224 4.94 21.10 -18.53
N THR A 225 6.10 21.64 -18.18
CA THR A 225 7.38 21.40 -18.88
C THR A 225 8.23 20.48 -18.03
N PHE A 226 8.87 19.49 -18.65
CA PHE A 226 9.71 18.52 -17.95
C PHE A 226 11.17 18.71 -18.33
N TYR A 227 12.07 18.50 -17.36
CA TYR A 227 13.51 18.60 -17.54
C TYR A 227 14.20 17.35 -16.99
N ASN A 228 15.26 16.93 -17.68
CA ASN A 228 16.18 15.92 -17.18
C ASN A 228 17.20 16.52 -16.19
N LEU A 229 18.11 15.68 -15.69
CA LEU A 229 19.17 16.09 -14.75
C LEU A 229 20.18 17.08 -15.34
N ASP A 230 20.33 17.11 -16.67
CA ASP A 230 21.22 18.05 -17.38
C ASP A 230 20.52 19.40 -17.65
N GLY A 231 19.23 19.52 -17.33
CA GLY A 231 18.44 20.73 -17.55
C GLY A 231 17.80 20.82 -18.94
N ASP A 232 17.93 19.76 -19.77
CA ASP A 232 17.28 19.71 -21.07
C ASP A 232 15.80 19.41 -20.94
N GLU A 233 14.98 20.03 -21.78
CA GLU A 233 13.56 19.72 -21.86
C GLU A 233 13.32 18.32 -22.43
N ILE A 234 12.39 17.58 -21.81
CA ILE A 234 11.99 16.22 -22.23
C ILE A 234 10.48 16.15 -22.43
N GLU A 235 10.05 15.34 -23.37
CA GLU A 235 8.62 15.07 -23.62
C GLU A 235 8.11 13.94 -22.72
N LYS A 236 6.85 14.05 -22.29
CA LYS A 236 6.14 13.04 -21.50
C LYS A 236 4.80 12.72 -22.11
N GLU A 237 4.38 11.47 -21.98
CA GLU A 237 3.07 11.02 -22.43
C GLU A 237 1.98 11.41 -21.42
N LEU A 238 0.88 11.95 -21.93
CA LEU A 238 -0.32 12.24 -21.15
C LEU A 238 -1.16 10.97 -21.02
N VAL A 239 -1.45 10.57 -19.79
CA VAL A 239 -2.19 9.35 -19.46
C VAL A 239 -3.55 9.71 -18.89
N GLU A 240 -4.63 9.09 -19.40
CA GLU A 240 -5.97 9.25 -18.85
C GLU A 240 -6.23 8.21 -17.74
N ILE A 241 -6.58 8.69 -16.55
CA ILE A 241 -6.98 7.86 -15.41
C ILE A 241 -8.42 7.38 -15.60
N LYS A 242 -8.61 6.07 -15.75
CA LYS A 242 -9.92 5.44 -15.97
C LYS A 242 -10.70 5.12 -14.69
N TRP A 243 -10.23 5.51 -13.52
CA TRP A 243 -10.90 5.24 -12.25
C TRP A 243 -12.17 6.04 -12.07
N ASP A 244 -13.19 5.41 -11.46
CA ASP A 244 -14.39 6.13 -11.02
C ASP A 244 -14.10 6.88 -9.70
N ALA A 245 -14.28 8.20 -9.70
CA ALA A 245 -14.11 9.02 -8.50
C ALA A 245 -15.06 8.60 -7.36
N LYS A 246 -16.28 8.13 -7.69
CA LYS A 246 -17.24 7.62 -6.71
C LYS A 246 -16.78 6.34 -6.03
N ALA A 247 -15.90 5.55 -6.65
CA ALA A 247 -15.32 4.36 -6.03
C ALA A 247 -14.47 4.69 -4.79
N ALA A 248 -13.95 5.91 -4.70
CA ALA A 248 -13.20 6.40 -3.53
C ALA A 248 -14.09 7.04 -2.45
N GLU A 249 -15.41 6.85 -2.49
CA GLU A 249 -16.35 7.30 -1.46
C GLU A 249 -16.83 6.12 -0.60
N LYS A 250 -17.31 6.40 0.62
CA LYS A 250 -17.79 5.33 1.55
C LYS A 250 -19.05 4.60 1.08
N GLY A 251 -19.84 5.17 0.17
CA GLY A 251 -21.00 4.51 -0.44
C GLY A 251 -22.08 4.04 0.56
N GLY A 252 -22.27 4.78 1.66
CA GLY A 252 -23.25 4.44 2.70
C GLY A 252 -22.71 3.57 3.85
N TYR A 253 -21.47 3.08 3.76
CA TYR A 253 -20.81 2.37 4.86
C TYR A 253 -20.25 3.36 5.89
N GLU A 254 -20.18 2.94 7.15
CA GLU A 254 -19.60 3.73 8.23
C GLU A 254 -18.09 3.93 8.02
N HIS A 255 -17.39 2.87 7.57
CA HIS A 255 -15.94 2.86 7.35
C HIS A 255 -15.59 2.33 5.95
N PHE A 256 -14.47 2.78 5.38
CA PHE A 256 -13.93 2.26 4.12
C PHE A 256 -13.61 0.78 4.22
N MET A 257 -13.03 0.32 5.33
CA MET A 257 -12.70 -1.09 5.50
C MET A 257 -13.91 -2.00 5.33
N MET A 258 -15.07 -1.65 5.93
CA MET A 258 -16.30 -2.46 5.77
C MET A 258 -16.80 -2.43 4.32
N LYS A 259 -16.76 -1.27 3.65
CA LYS A 259 -17.06 -1.17 2.22
C LYS A 259 -16.15 -2.09 1.41
N GLU A 260 -14.85 -2.03 1.64
CA GLU A 260 -13.83 -2.79 0.91
C GLU A 260 -13.95 -4.30 1.16
N ILE A 261 -14.36 -4.72 2.37
CA ILE A 261 -14.71 -6.11 2.66
C ILE A 261 -15.91 -6.55 1.79
N HIS A 262 -16.94 -5.71 1.64
CA HIS A 262 -18.13 -6.01 0.82
C HIS A 262 -17.86 -5.88 -0.69
N GLU A 263 -16.82 -5.18 -1.10
CA GLU A 263 -16.40 -5.07 -2.51
C GLU A 263 -15.59 -6.29 -2.98
N GLN A 264 -15.15 -7.17 -2.09
CA GLN A 264 -14.33 -8.34 -2.45
C GLN A 264 -14.97 -9.22 -3.54
N PRO A 265 -16.27 -9.57 -3.49
CA PRO A 265 -16.88 -10.38 -4.55
C PRO A 265 -16.69 -9.76 -5.94
N LYS A 266 -17.01 -8.48 -6.07
CA LYS A 266 -16.84 -7.75 -7.33
C LYS A 266 -15.37 -7.64 -7.75
N ALA A 267 -14.48 -7.27 -6.84
CA ALA A 267 -13.05 -7.10 -7.13
C ALA A 267 -12.41 -8.42 -7.59
N ILE A 268 -12.79 -9.54 -6.98
CA ILE A 268 -12.35 -10.89 -7.36
C ILE A 268 -12.85 -11.23 -8.77
N ALA A 269 -14.14 -10.98 -9.04
CA ALA A 269 -14.71 -11.23 -10.37
C ALA A 269 -14.03 -10.37 -11.45
N ASP A 270 -13.80 -9.09 -11.18
CA ASP A 270 -13.11 -8.18 -12.11
C ASP A 270 -11.66 -8.65 -12.38
N THR A 271 -10.93 -9.07 -11.33
CA THR A 271 -9.57 -9.61 -11.46
C THR A 271 -9.55 -10.88 -12.31
N LEU A 272 -10.42 -11.84 -12.03
CA LEU A 272 -10.50 -13.09 -12.79
C LEU A 272 -10.90 -12.85 -14.24
N ASN A 273 -11.91 -12.01 -14.47
CA ASN A 273 -12.40 -11.71 -15.81
C ASN A 273 -11.38 -10.94 -16.66
N SER A 274 -10.42 -10.24 -16.06
CA SER A 274 -9.37 -9.55 -16.81
C SER A 274 -8.45 -10.49 -17.59
N VAL A 275 -8.33 -11.74 -17.11
CA VAL A 275 -7.46 -12.77 -17.70
C VAL A 275 -8.23 -14.00 -18.20
N LEU A 276 -9.56 -14.00 -18.11
CA LEU A 276 -10.39 -15.12 -18.56
C LEU A 276 -11.03 -14.80 -19.92
N LYS A 277 -10.66 -15.54 -20.98
CA LYS A 277 -11.23 -15.44 -22.31
C LYS A 277 -11.64 -16.81 -22.83
N ASP A 278 -12.84 -16.93 -23.37
CA ASP A 278 -13.38 -18.17 -23.95
C ASP A 278 -13.22 -19.39 -23.03
N GLY A 279 -13.41 -19.18 -21.71
CA GLY A 279 -13.32 -20.23 -20.69
C GLY A 279 -11.88 -20.69 -20.37
N LYS A 280 -10.87 -19.96 -20.81
CA LYS A 280 -9.44 -20.24 -20.56
C LYS A 280 -8.73 -19.00 -20.02
N LEU A 281 -7.63 -19.20 -19.29
CA LEU A 281 -6.76 -18.10 -18.88
C LEU A 281 -5.95 -17.62 -20.09
N ASP A 282 -6.06 -16.32 -20.34
CA ASP A 282 -5.26 -15.59 -21.32
C ASP A 282 -4.33 -14.62 -20.56
N LEU A 283 -3.06 -15.01 -20.44
CA LEU A 283 -2.03 -14.19 -19.81
C LEU A 283 -1.26 -13.33 -20.83
N SER A 284 -1.80 -13.12 -22.04
CA SER A 284 -1.15 -12.28 -23.06
C SER A 284 -0.90 -10.84 -22.59
N ALA A 285 -1.78 -10.30 -21.74
CA ALA A 285 -1.59 -9.00 -21.11
C ALA A 285 -0.49 -8.98 -20.03
N VAL A 286 -0.11 -10.15 -19.52
CA VAL A 286 1.00 -10.34 -18.58
C VAL A 286 2.33 -10.47 -19.33
N ASP A 287 2.28 -10.75 -20.63
CA ASP A 287 3.43 -10.91 -21.53
C ASP A 287 4.43 -11.99 -21.09
N LEU A 288 3.92 -13.12 -20.61
CA LEU A 288 4.70 -14.30 -20.21
C LEU A 288 4.31 -15.48 -21.09
N SER A 289 5.21 -15.89 -21.98
CA SER A 289 4.98 -16.97 -22.95
C SER A 289 5.04 -18.37 -22.33
N ASP A 290 4.38 -19.33 -22.96
CA ASP A 290 4.41 -20.75 -22.57
C ASP A 290 5.85 -21.31 -22.54
N GLU A 291 6.72 -20.86 -23.45
CA GLU A 291 8.13 -21.29 -23.50
C GLU A 291 8.94 -20.76 -22.32
N GLU A 292 8.66 -19.54 -21.89
CA GLU A 292 9.26 -18.98 -20.67
C GLU A 292 8.77 -19.70 -19.42
N ILE A 293 7.45 -19.94 -19.31
CA ILE A 293 6.87 -20.70 -18.19
C ILE A 293 7.51 -22.08 -18.05
N LYS A 294 7.73 -22.79 -19.15
CA LYS A 294 8.37 -24.13 -19.15
C LYS A 294 9.81 -24.09 -18.64
N LYS A 295 10.53 -22.98 -18.82
CA LYS A 295 11.93 -22.83 -18.41
C LYS A 295 12.09 -22.47 -16.94
N ILE A 296 11.04 -21.94 -16.28
CA ILE A 296 11.13 -21.54 -14.89
C ILE A 296 11.54 -22.73 -14.02
N SER A 297 12.74 -22.64 -13.43
CA SER A 297 13.30 -23.65 -12.52
C SER A 297 12.92 -23.40 -11.05
N GLN A 298 12.73 -22.12 -10.67
CA GLN A 298 12.48 -21.66 -9.32
C GLN A 298 11.64 -20.38 -9.35
N ILE A 299 10.72 -20.24 -8.41
CA ILE A 299 10.00 -18.98 -8.19
C ILE A 299 10.46 -18.37 -6.86
N TYR A 300 10.71 -17.06 -6.87
CA TYR A 300 10.96 -16.24 -5.70
C TYR A 300 9.82 -15.23 -5.56
N ILE A 301 9.01 -15.35 -4.50
CA ILE A 301 7.95 -14.37 -4.20
C ILE A 301 8.47 -13.42 -3.14
N VAL A 302 8.48 -12.13 -3.45
CA VAL A 302 9.04 -11.11 -2.56
C VAL A 302 8.01 -10.02 -2.30
N ALA A 303 7.70 -9.77 -1.04
CA ALA A 303 6.64 -8.83 -0.65
C ALA A 303 6.77 -8.37 0.81
N CYS A 304 5.88 -7.46 1.22
CA CYS A 304 5.76 -6.95 2.59
C CYS A 304 4.32 -7.12 3.12
N GLY A 305 4.17 -7.34 4.44
CA GLY A 305 2.88 -7.36 5.12
C GLY A 305 1.90 -8.38 4.55
N SER A 306 0.65 -7.96 4.29
CA SER A 306 -0.40 -8.82 3.74
C SER A 306 -0.02 -9.44 2.38
N ALA A 307 0.71 -8.71 1.54
CA ALA A 307 1.19 -9.24 0.26
C ALA A 307 2.22 -10.38 0.45
N TYR A 308 3.03 -10.35 1.51
CA TYR A 308 3.89 -11.46 1.89
C TYR A 308 3.05 -12.70 2.28
N HIS A 309 1.94 -12.52 3.00
CA HIS A 309 1.05 -13.63 3.35
C HIS A 309 0.36 -14.22 2.11
N VAL A 310 0.03 -13.42 1.09
CA VAL A 310 -0.37 -13.93 -0.23
C VAL A 310 0.70 -14.82 -0.83
N GLY A 311 1.95 -14.39 -0.75
CA GLY A 311 3.09 -15.17 -1.21
C GLY A 311 3.20 -16.53 -0.51
N VAL A 312 2.94 -16.56 0.81
CA VAL A 312 2.97 -17.83 1.59
C VAL A 312 1.86 -18.78 1.14
N VAL A 313 0.63 -18.27 0.87
CA VAL A 313 -0.44 -19.10 0.27
C VAL A 313 -0.04 -19.58 -1.12
N ALA A 314 0.47 -18.66 -1.96
CA ALA A 314 0.89 -18.95 -3.33
C ALA A 314 1.98 -20.04 -3.39
N GLN A 315 2.88 -20.08 -2.43
CA GLN A 315 3.90 -21.13 -2.33
C GLN A 315 3.26 -22.51 -2.30
N TYR A 316 2.33 -22.75 -1.37
CA TYR A 316 1.67 -24.06 -1.26
C TYR A 316 0.94 -24.43 -2.56
N VAL A 317 0.21 -23.49 -3.14
CA VAL A 317 -0.58 -23.74 -4.34
C VAL A 317 0.30 -23.98 -5.58
N MET A 318 1.33 -23.15 -5.78
CA MET A 318 2.23 -23.28 -6.94
C MET A 318 3.11 -24.52 -6.85
N GLU A 319 3.63 -24.87 -5.67
CA GLU A 319 4.42 -26.07 -5.47
C GLU A 319 3.58 -27.33 -5.70
N ASP A 320 2.31 -27.33 -5.25
CA ASP A 320 1.45 -28.50 -5.44
C ASP A 320 0.92 -28.61 -6.87
N LEU A 321 0.45 -27.53 -7.49
CA LEU A 321 -0.13 -27.59 -8.83
C LEU A 321 0.91 -27.59 -9.94
N ALA A 322 1.86 -26.66 -9.92
CA ALA A 322 2.82 -26.44 -11.01
C ALA A 322 4.14 -27.19 -10.83
N LYS A 323 4.35 -27.81 -9.66
CA LYS A 323 5.59 -28.55 -9.31
C LYS A 323 6.86 -27.74 -9.53
N ILE A 324 6.78 -26.41 -9.23
CA ILE A 324 7.92 -25.50 -9.27
C ILE A 324 8.29 -25.18 -7.83
N PRO A 325 9.54 -25.32 -7.38
CA PRO A 325 9.97 -24.88 -6.07
C PRO A 325 9.72 -23.37 -5.88
N VAL A 326 9.17 -22.97 -4.75
CA VAL A 326 8.85 -21.57 -4.46
C VAL A 326 9.52 -21.14 -3.14
N ARG A 327 10.18 -19.99 -3.16
CA ARG A 327 10.69 -19.34 -1.95
C ARG A 327 9.95 -18.03 -1.74
N VAL A 328 9.46 -17.83 -0.53
CA VAL A 328 8.76 -16.60 -0.14
C VAL A 328 9.61 -15.85 0.87
N GLU A 329 9.90 -14.59 0.59
CA GLU A 329 10.78 -13.77 1.43
C GLU A 329 10.19 -12.38 1.68
N LEU A 330 10.45 -11.85 2.87
CA LEU A 330 10.19 -10.44 3.16
C LEU A 330 11.12 -9.58 2.30
N ALA A 331 10.56 -8.57 1.64
CA ALA A 331 11.32 -7.71 0.74
C ALA A 331 12.44 -6.95 1.46
N SER A 332 12.21 -6.53 2.71
CA SER A 332 13.22 -5.90 3.58
C SER A 332 14.44 -6.79 3.81
N GLU A 333 14.25 -8.11 3.93
CA GLU A 333 15.34 -9.06 4.14
C GLU A 333 16.00 -9.46 2.82
N PHE A 334 15.19 -9.70 1.78
CA PHE A 334 15.68 -10.12 0.46
C PHE A 334 16.70 -9.13 -0.11
N ARG A 335 16.44 -7.84 -0.01
CA ARG A 335 17.30 -6.79 -0.58
C ARG A 335 18.70 -6.71 0.05
N TYR A 336 18.88 -7.17 1.30
CA TYR A 336 20.15 -7.03 2.03
C TYR A 336 20.94 -8.32 2.19
N ARG A 337 20.30 -9.48 2.15
CA ARG A 337 20.97 -10.75 2.46
C ARG A 337 21.82 -11.35 1.33
N LYS A 338 21.93 -10.70 0.16
CA LYS A 338 22.64 -11.23 -1.02
C LYS A 338 22.13 -12.63 -1.43
N PRO A 339 20.87 -12.77 -1.87
CA PRO A 339 20.25 -14.04 -2.15
C PRO A 339 20.98 -14.79 -3.27
N LEU A 340 21.08 -16.12 -3.11
CA LEU A 340 21.49 -17.02 -4.18
C LEU A 340 20.27 -17.27 -5.07
N LEU A 341 20.32 -16.79 -6.29
CA LEU A 341 19.22 -16.83 -7.25
C LEU A 341 19.61 -17.73 -8.43
N ASP A 342 18.68 -18.57 -8.85
CA ASP A 342 18.82 -19.40 -10.05
C ASP A 342 18.65 -18.53 -11.30
N SER A 343 19.48 -18.70 -12.32
CA SER A 343 19.44 -17.91 -13.57
C SER A 343 18.15 -18.08 -14.36
N ASP A 344 17.50 -19.24 -14.27
CA ASP A 344 16.21 -19.52 -14.88
C ASP A 344 15.04 -19.30 -13.91
N GLY A 345 15.28 -18.55 -12.83
CA GLY A 345 14.27 -18.19 -11.83
C GLY A 345 13.39 -17.04 -12.25
N LEU A 346 12.14 -17.05 -11.77
CA LEU A 346 11.19 -15.95 -11.87
C LEU A 346 11.04 -15.27 -10.50
N VAL A 347 11.21 -13.94 -10.45
CA VAL A 347 10.95 -13.15 -9.24
C VAL A 347 9.57 -12.50 -9.36
N ILE A 348 8.64 -12.88 -8.48
CA ILE A 348 7.31 -12.30 -8.39
C ILE A 348 7.30 -11.30 -7.23
N VAL A 349 7.02 -10.04 -7.53
CA VAL A 349 6.91 -8.97 -6.54
C VAL A 349 5.45 -8.58 -6.37
N ILE A 350 4.92 -8.73 -5.15
CA ILE A 350 3.52 -8.45 -4.86
C ILE A 350 3.42 -7.14 -4.06
N SER A 351 2.63 -6.19 -4.56
CA SER A 351 2.40 -4.91 -3.87
C SER A 351 1.07 -4.29 -4.31
N GLN A 352 0.18 -3.97 -3.37
CA GLN A 352 -1.07 -3.29 -3.70
C GLN A 352 -0.83 -1.94 -4.38
N SER A 353 -0.01 -1.09 -3.78
CA SER A 353 0.29 0.25 -4.30
C SER A 353 1.28 0.24 -5.47
N GLY A 354 2.12 -0.80 -5.58
CA GLY A 354 3.26 -0.82 -6.48
C GLY A 354 4.35 0.22 -6.17
N GLU A 355 4.30 0.81 -4.97
CA GLU A 355 5.21 1.87 -4.52
C GLU A 355 5.94 1.52 -3.21
N THR A 356 5.84 0.26 -2.74
CA THR A 356 6.50 -0.19 -1.51
C THR A 356 8.02 -0.17 -1.71
N ALA A 357 8.74 0.62 -0.90
CA ALA A 357 10.18 0.87 -1.10
C ALA A 357 11.01 -0.42 -1.11
N ASP A 358 10.82 -1.29 -0.12
CA ASP A 358 11.55 -2.56 -0.05
C ASP A 358 11.23 -3.48 -1.24
N SER A 359 9.96 -3.56 -1.64
CA SER A 359 9.53 -4.39 -2.77
C SER A 359 10.11 -3.88 -4.09
N LEU A 360 10.17 -2.56 -4.27
CA LEU A 360 10.80 -1.93 -5.45
C LEU A 360 12.32 -2.17 -5.47
N ALA A 361 12.98 -2.07 -4.32
CA ALA A 361 14.41 -2.36 -4.23
C ALA A 361 14.71 -3.84 -4.49
N ALA A 362 13.86 -4.75 -4.02
CA ALA A 362 13.98 -6.18 -4.31
C ALA A 362 13.78 -6.49 -5.80
N LEU A 363 12.81 -5.81 -6.47
CA LEU A 363 12.63 -5.89 -7.93
C LEU A 363 13.90 -5.50 -8.68
N ARG A 364 14.47 -4.34 -8.34
CA ARG A 364 15.69 -3.82 -8.96
C ARG A 364 16.87 -4.77 -8.74
N LEU A 365 17.04 -5.30 -7.52
CA LEU A 365 18.06 -6.31 -7.24
C LEU A 365 17.93 -7.55 -8.11
N ALA A 366 16.71 -8.04 -8.32
CA ALA A 366 16.45 -9.19 -9.20
C ALA A 366 16.83 -8.89 -10.66
N LYS A 367 16.46 -7.72 -11.17
CA LYS A 367 16.83 -7.25 -12.52
C LYS A 367 18.34 -7.07 -12.69
N ASP A 368 19.04 -6.49 -11.71
CA ASP A 368 20.49 -6.33 -11.71
C ASP A 368 21.22 -7.69 -11.73
N LYS A 369 20.56 -8.75 -11.23
CA LYS A 369 21.03 -10.14 -11.30
C LYS A 369 20.63 -10.84 -12.61
N GLY A 370 19.91 -10.19 -13.50
CA GLY A 370 19.49 -10.72 -14.79
C GLY A 370 18.27 -11.67 -14.72
N LEU A 371 17.53 -11.70 -13.60
CA LEU A 371 16.34 -12.53 -13.49
C LEU A 371 15.14 -11.84 -14.12
N LYS A 372 14.23 -12.64 -14.65
CA LYS A 372 12.92 -12.17 -15.10
C LYS A 372 12.04 -11.81 -13.90
N THR A 373 11.29 -10.72 -14.03
CA THR A 373 10.47 -10.17 -12.96
C THR A 373 9.01 -10.02 -13.36
N LEU A 374 8.11 -10.34 -12.43
CA LEU A 374 6.66 -10.18 -12.57
C LEU A 374 6.12 -9.38 -11.39
N GLY A 375 5.51 -8.23 -11.65
CA GLY A 375 4.80 -7.44 -10.64
C GLY A 375 3.33 -7.85 -10.56
N ILE A 376 2.81 -8.18 -9.37
CA ILE A 376 1.37 -8.27 -9.10
C ILE A 376 0.98 -7.00 -8.36
N VAL A 377 0.28 -6.08 -9.04
CA VAL A 377 -0.01 -4.74 -8.53
C VAL A 377 -1.45 -4.32 -8.82
N ASN A 378 -2.00 -3.42 -8.00
CA ASN A 378 -3.32 -2.87 -8.22
C ASN A 378 -3.28 -1.50 -8.93
N VAL A 379 -2.26 -0.68 -8.64
CA VAL A 379 -2.16 0.68 -9.19
C VAL A 379 -1.47 0.67 -10.54
N VAL A 380 -2.23 1.01 -11.58
CA VAL A 380 -1.72 1.13 -12.95
C VAL A 380 -0.71 2.27 -13.01
N GLY A 381 0.44 2.02 -13.68
CA GLY A 381 1.51 3.01 -13.82
C GLY A 381 2.34 3.25 -12.56
N SER A 382 2.20 2.42 -11.53
CA SER A 382 3.07 2.46 -10.34
C SER A 382 4.53 2.13 -10.67
N SER A 383 5.45 2.43 -9.76
CA SER A 383 6.88 2.21 -9.99
C SER A 383 7.20 0.75 -10.26
N ILE A 384 6.65 -0.20 -9.48
CA ILE A 384 6.81 -1.64 -9.74
C ILE A 384 6.25 -2.01 -11.12
N ALA A 385 5.06 -1.47 -11.50
CA ALA A 385 4.45 -1.77 -12.80
C ALA A 385 5.29 -1.26 -13.98
N ARG A 386 5.98 -0.13 -13.83
CA ARG A 386 6.84 0.42 -14.88
C ARG A 386 8.20 -0.26 -14.98
N GLU A 387 8.71 -0.79 -13.87
CA GLU A 387 10.06 -1.36 -13.81
C GLU A 387 10.10 -2.88 -13.97
N ALA A 388 9.01 -3.61 -13.65
CA ALA A 388 8.93 -5.04 -13.86
C ALA A 388 8.92 -5.41 -15.36
N ASP A 389 9.46 -6.58 -15.71
CA ASP A 389 9.43 -7.06 -17.10
C ASP A 389 8.02 -7.49 -17.51
N ASN A 390 7.23 -8.00 -16.56
CA ASN A 390 5.86 -8.44 -16.73
C ASN A 390 4.99 -7.89 -15.61
N VAL A 391 3.70 -7.65 -15.87
CA VAL A 391 2.77 -7.09 -14.88
C VAL A 391 1.42 -7.79 -14.92
N PHE A 392 0.94 -8.22 -13.75
CA PHE A 392 -0.43 -8.64 -13.53
C PHE A 392 -1.16 -7.56 -12.72
N TYR A 393 -2.14 -6.88 -13.32
CA TYR A 393 -2.98 -5.91 -12.65
C TYR A 393 -4.19 -6.57 -11.99
N THR A 394 -4.38 -6.35 -10.68
CA THR A 394 -5.48 -6.98 -9.93
C THR A 394 -6.82 -6.28 -10.09
N LEU A 395 -6.85 -5.07 -10.62
CA LEU A 395 -8.06 -4.28 -10.91
C LEU A 395 -9.06 -4.17 -9.74
N ALA A 396 -8.59 -4.21 -8.50
CA ALA A 396 -9.42 -4.12 -7.29
C ALA A 396 -10.06 -2.74 -7.09
N GLY A 397 -9.72 -1.76 -7.93
CA GLY A 397 -10.10 -0.36 -7.72
C GLY A 397 -9.35 0.28 -6.54
N PRO A 398 -9.72 1.52 -6.15
CA PRO A 398 -9.06 2.20 -5.04
C PRO A 398 -9.37 1.50 -3.71
N GLU A 399 -8.34 1.27 -2.90
CA GLU A 399 -8.42 0.77 -1.52
C GLU A 399 -7.87 1.83 -0.58
N ILE A 400 -8.74 2.38 0.27
CA ILE A 400 -8.49 3.59 1.08
C ILE A 400 -8.16 3.25 2.53
N SER A 401 -8.86 2.25 3.12
CA SER A 401 -8.54 1.79 4.47
C SER A 401 -7.07 1.38 4.57
N VAL A 402 -6.39 1.79 5.64
CA VAL A 402 -4.97 1.47 5.83
C VAL A 402 -4.76 -0.05 5.87
N ALA A 403 -5.59 -0.75 6.64
CA ALA A 403 -5.56 -2.21 6.67
C ALA A 403 -6.12 -2.78 5.35
N THR A 404 -5.29 -3.52 4.64
CA THR A 404 -5.61 -4.14 3.36
C THR A 404 -6.65 -5.26 3.52
N THR A 405 -7.65 -5.31 2.62
CA THR A 405 -8.70 -6.35 2.57
C THR A 405 -8.91 -6.88 1.16
N LYS A 406 -9.59 -6.13 0.29
CA LYS A 406 -9.89 -6.58 -1.08
C LYS A 406 -8.65 -6.75 -1.95
N ALA A 407 -7.59 -5.97 -1.72
CA ALA A 407 -6.35 -6.14 -2.47
C ALA A 407 -5.67 -7.47 -2.13
N TYR A 408 -5.69 -7.92 -0.86
CA TYR A 408 -5.22 -9.25 -0.49
C TYR A 408 -5.98 -10.34 -1.26
N SER A 409 -7.31 -10.28 -1.29
CA SER A 409 -8.15 -11.27 -1.97
C SER A 409 -7.92 -11.30 -3.48
N THR A 410 -7.76 -10.14 -4.12
CA THR A 410 -7.47 -10.07 -5.56
C THR A 410 -6.05 -10.52 -5.91
N GLN A 411 -5.08 -10.31 -5.02
CA GLN A 411 -3.73 -10.85 -5.17
C GLN A 411 -3.71 -12.38 -5.07
N LEU A 412 -4.55 -12.98 -4.20
CA LEU A 412 -4.74 -14.44 -4.18
C LEU A 412 -5.26 -14.95 -5.53
N ILE A 413 -6.28 -14.30 -6.11
CA ILE A 413 -6.79 -14.70 -7.44
C ILE A 413 -5.71 -14.64 -8.51
N ALA A 414 -4.90 -13.57 -8.53
CA ALA A 414 -3.78 -13.46 -9.45
C ALA A 414 -2.78 -14.62 -9.28
N ALA A 415 -2.44 -14.96 -8.03
CA ALA A 415 -1.55 -16.08 -7.71
C ALA A 415 -2.14 -17.43 -8.15
N TYR A 416 -3.44 -17.65 -7.94
CA TYR A 416 -4.12 -18.87 -8.39
C TYR A 416 -4.16 -19.00 -9.91
N CYS A 417 -4.49 -17.91 -10.62
CA CYS A 417 -4.45 -17.89 -12.09
C CYS A 417 -3.06 -18.25 -12.63
N LEU A 418 -2.00 -17.70 -12.03
CA LEU A 418 -0.62 -18.04 -12.39
C LEU A 418 -0.32 -19.52 -12.09
N ALA A 419 -0.66 -20.03 -10.91
CA ALA A 419 -0.42 -21.41 -10.52
C ALA A 419 -1.11 -22.41 -11.46
N ILE A 420 -2.39 -22.18 -11.75
CA ILE A 420 -3.20 -23.02 -12.65
C ILE A 420 -2.64 -22.99 -14.08
N GLN A 421 -2.31 -21.80 -14.60
CA GLN A 421 -1.76 -21.67 -15.96
C GLN A 421 -0.37 -22.31 -16.06
N PHE A 422 0.49 -22.11 -15.05
CA PHE A 422 1.82 -22.72 -15.03
C PHE A 422 1.74 -24.25 -14.98
N ALA A 423 0.84 -24.79 -14.14
CA ALA A 423 0.59 -26.21 -14.05
C ALA A 423 0.14 -26.81 -15.40
N ARG A 424 -0.80 -26.13 -16.08
CA ARG A 424 -1.29 -26.55 -17.40
C ARG A 424 -0.19 -26.51 -18.46
N VAL A 425 0.54 -25.40 -18.58
CA VAL A 425 1.60 -25.21 -19.59
C VAL A 425 2.74 -26.22 -19.42
N ARG A 426 3.04 -26.59 -18.17
CA ARG A 426 4.05 -27.60 -17.84
C ARG A 426 3.54 -29.03 -17.98
N GLY A 427 2.23 -29.23 -18.18
CA GLY A 427 1.62 -30.55 -18.30
C GLY A 427 1.46 -31.30 -16.97
N GLU A 428 1.46 -30.58 -15.85
CA GLU A 428 1.32 -31.14 -14.50
C GLU A 428 -0.15 -31.41 -14.14
N ILE A 429 -1.09 -30.76 -14.81
CA ILE A 429 -2.54 -31.00 -14.67
C ILE A 429 -3.17 -31.26 -16.04
N ALA A 430 -4.19 -32.13 -16.06
CA ALA A 430 -4.97 -32.42 -17.25
C ALA A 430 -5.99 -31.29 -17.56
N ASP A 431 -6.48 -31.23 -18.80
CA ASP A 431 -7.40 -30.15 -19.24
C ASP A 431 -8.75 -30.15 -18.50
N ASP A 432 -9.24 -31.29 -18.04
CA ASP A 432 -10.45 -31.42 -17.24
C ASP A 432 -10.26 -30.87 -15.82
N VAL A 433 -9.11 -31.15 -15.19
CA VAL A 433 -8.73 -30.60 -13.89
C VAL A 433 -8.54 -29.08 -14.00
N TYR A 434 -7.87 -28.61 -15.04
CA TYR A 434 -7.74 -27.19 -15.34
C TYR A 434 -9.10 -26.50 -15.42
N SER A 435 -10.04 -27.08 -16.17
CA SER A 435 -11.39 -26.53 -16.31
C SER A 435 -12.14 -26.52 -14.98
N THR A 436 -12.00 -27.58 -14.19
CA THR A 436 -12.61 -27.67 -12.84
C THR A 436 -12.10 -26.55 -11.92
N TYR A 437 -10.80 -26.30 -11.89
CA TYR A 437 -10.25 -25.20 -11.07
C TYR A 437 -10.74 -23.83 -11.52
N LEU A 438 -10.89 -23.59 -12.83
CA LEU A 438 -11.45 -22.33 -13.33
C LEU A 438 -12.92 -22.14 -12.91
N GLU A 439 -13.72 -23.21 -12.96
CA GLU A 439 -15.11 -23.14 -12.48
C GLU A 439 -15.17 -22.91 -10.96
N GLU A 440 -14.28 -23.54 -10.18
CA GLU A 440 -14.18 -23.26 -8.73
C GLU A 440 -13.84 -21.80 -8.46
N LEU A 441 -12.87 -21.19 -9.16
CA LEU A 441 -12.52 -19.77 -9.00
C LEU A 441 -13.73 -18.85 -9.25
N LYS A 442 -14.58 -19.17 -10.24
CA LYS A 442 -15.79 -18.39 -10.56
C LYS A 442 -16.82 -18.41 -9.43
N THR A 443 -16.78 -19.42 -8.56
CA THR A 443 -17.72 -19.52 -7.43
C THR A 443 -17.32 -18.72 -6.20
N ILE A 444 -16.07 -18.23 -6.13
CA ILE A 444 -15.54 -17.51 -4.97
C ILE A 444 -16.36 -16.26 -4.62
N PRO A 445 -16.75 -15.39 -5.59
CA PRO A 445 -17.57 -14.23 -5.29
C PRO A 445 -18.88 -14.57 -4.56
N ASP A 446 -19.68 -15.49 -5.09
CA ASP A 446 -20.96 -15.90 -4.50
C ASP A 446 -20.77 -16.54 -3.11
N LYS A 447 -19.68 -17.29 -2.92
CA LYS A 447 -19.35 -17.91 -1.62
C LYS A 447 -18.95 -16.84 -0.58
N ILE A 448 -18.27 -15.79 -0.97
CA ILE A 448 -17.96 -14.65 -0.09
C ILE A 448 -19.25 -13.90 0.28
N GLU A 449 -20.16 -13.66 -0.66
CA GLU A 449 -21.46 -13.02 -0.35
C GLU A 449 -22.21 -13.79 0.74
N LYS A 450 -22.24 -15.12 0.67
CA LYS A 450 -22.84 -15.97 1.73
C LYS A 450 -22.15 -15.82 3.09
N ILE A 451 -20.83 -15.65 3.12
CA ILE A 451 -20.09 -15.40 4.38
C ILE A 451 -20.50 -14.03 4.95
N LEU A 452 -20.65 -13.03 4.10
CA LEU A 452 -21.03 -11.67 4.49
C LEU A 452 -22.48 -11.58 5.02
N GLU A 453 -23.36 -12.50 4.63
CA GLU A 453 -24.73 -12.62 5.18
C GLU A 453 -24.75 -13.01 6.66
N ASP A 454 -23.74 -13.73 7.18
CA ASP A 454 -23.66 -14.19 8.58
C ASP A 454 -22.75 -13.30 9.47
N LYS A 455 -22.47 -12.07 9.04
CA LYS A 455 -21.54 -11.16 9.73
C LYS A 455 -21.96 -10.76 11.15
N GLU A 456 -23.27 -10.72 11.45
CA GLU A 456 -23.79 -10.36 12.77
C GLU A 456 -23.35 -11.36 13.85
N ARG A 457 -23.19 -12.64 13.50
CA ARG A 457 -22.69 -13.67 14.41
C ARG A 457 -21.22 -13.41 14.77
N ILE A 458 -20.42 -12.99 13.78
CA ILE A 458 -19.02 -12.60 14.00
C ILE A 458 -18.96 -11.31 14.83
N GLN A 459 -19.84 -10.34 14.56
CA GLN A 459 -19.96 -9.11 15.34
C GLN A 459 -20.26 -9.39 16.83
N TRP A 460 -21.20 -10.28 17.10
CA TRP A 460 -21.51 -10.70 18.47
C TRP A 460 -20.28 -11.30 19.16
N PHE A 461 -19.58 -12.20 18.48
CA PHE A 461 -18.37 -12.81 19.02
C PHE A 461 -17.26 -11.78 19.25
N ALA A 462 -17.04 -10.87 18.30
CA ALA A 462 -16.06 -9.80 18.41
C ALA A 462 -16.27 -8.93 19.64
N ALA A 463 -17.53 -8.57 19.94
CA ALA A 463 -17.86 -7.79 21.15
C ALA A 463 -17.45 -8.53 22.43
N LYS A 464 -17.60 -9.86 22.47
CA LYS A 464 -17.22 -10.70 23.61
C LYS A 464 -15.73 -10.74 23.85
N VAL A 465 -14.92 -10.72 22.78
CA VAL A 465 -13.46 -10.88 22.85
C VAL A 465 -12.69 -9.56 22.71
N ALA A 466 -13.37 -8.43 22.58
CA ALA A 466 -12.76 -7.11 22.36
C ALA A 466 -11.79 -6.66 23.46
N ASN A 467 -11.92 -7.21 24.69
CA ASN A 467 -11.04 -6.89 25.82
C ASN A 467 -9.94 -7.93 26.05
N SER A 468 -9.75 -8.90 25.15
CA SER A 468 -8.62 -9.83 25.22
C SER A 468 -7.30 -9.07 25.17
N LYS A 469 -6.31 -9.53 25.94
CA LYS A 469 -4.95 -8.96 25.92
C LYS A 469 -4.16 -9.55 24.75
N ASP A 470 -4.21 -10.86 24.64
CA ASP A 470 -3.51 -11.66 23.64
C ASP A 470 -4.48 -12.59 22.93
N ILE A 471 -4.27 -12.78 21.63
CA ILE A 471 -5.05 -13.71 20.80
C ILE A 471 -4.08 -14.49 19.92
N PHE A 472 -4.20 -15.82 19.94
CA PHE A 472 -3.39 -16.68 19.10
C PHE A 472 -4.18 -17.25 17.94
N PHE A 473 -3.56 -17.28 16.78
CA PHE A 473 -4.08 -17.93 15.59
C PHE A 473 -3.25 -19.16 15.28
N ILE A 474 -3.89 -20.26 14.97
CA ILE A 474 -3.18 -21.50 14.64
C ILE A 474 -3.78 -22.17 13.41
N GLY A 475 -2.92 -22.76 12.60
CA GLY A 475 -3.27 -23.51 11.41
C GLY A 475 -2.10 -24.37 10.93
N ARG A 476 -2.35 -25.15 9.88
CA ARG A 476 -1.32 -25.97 9.23
C ARG A 476 -1.40 -25.76 7.71
N GLY A 477 -0.25 -25.75 7.01
CA GLY A 477 -0.24 -25.53 5.58
C GLY A 477 -0.84 -24.17 5.21
N ILE A 478 -1.78 -24.15 4.27
CA ILE A 478 -2.49 -22.94 3.83
C ILE A 478 -3.22 -22.26 5.00
N ASP A 479 -3.78 -23.02 5.93
CA ASP A 479 -4.46 -22.48 7.11
C ASP A 479 -3.53 -21.69 8.03
N TYR A 480 -2.25 -22.04 8.10
CA TYR A 480 -1.24 -21.25 8.80
C TYR A 480 -1.00 -19.90 8.07
N ALA A 481 -0.93 -19.90 6.74
CA ALA A 481 -0.78 -18.68 5.97
C ALA A 481 -1.98 -17.73 6.15
N VAL A 482 -3.20 -18.26 6.20
CA VAL A 482 -4.42 -17.49 6.52
C VAL A 482 -4.38 -16.97 7.96
N SER A 483 -3.89 -17.76 8.90
CA SER A 483 -3.72 -17.37 10.31
C SER A 483 -2.76 -16.18 10.46
N LEU A 484 -1.69 -16.11 9.67
CA LEU A 484 -0.76 -14.96 9.63
C LEU A 484 -1.51 -13.68 9.24
N GLU A 485 -2.36 -13.73 8.21
CA GLU A 485 -3.13 -12.57 7.76
C GLU A 485 -4.21 -12.17 8.78
N GLY A 486 -4.94 -13.12 9.35
CA GLY A 486 -5.94 -12.84 10.39
C GLY A 486 -5.32 -12.17 11.63
N SER A 487 -4.19 -12.67 12.07
CA SER A 487 -3.42 -12.07 13.17
C SER A 487 -2.94 -10.65 12.83
N LEU A 488 -2.43 -10.42 11.60
CA LEU A 488 -2.00 -9.10 11.17
C LEU A 488 -3.18 -8.12 11.17
N LYS A 489 -4.32 -8.47 10.57
CA LYS A 489 -5.51 -7.59 10.55
C LYS A 489 -5.96 -7.21 11.95
N LEU A 490 -6.02 -8.17 12.86
CA LEU A 490 -6.44 -7.91 14.23
C LEU A 490 -5.49 -6.93 14.94
N LYS A 491 -4.17 -7.15 14.90
CA LYS A 491 -3.20 -6.28 15.59
C LYS A 491 -3.14 -4.87 14.99
N GLU A 492 -3.26 -4.74 13.67
CA GLU A 492 -3.21 -3.44 12.98
C GLU A 492 -4.29 -2.47 13.44
N ILE A 493 -5.52 -2.95 13.58
CA ILE A 493 -6.69 -2.08 13.78
C ILE A 493 -7.25 -2.11 15.19
N SER A 494 -7.05 -3.20 15.96
CA SER A 494 -7.55 -3.33 17.33
C SER A 494 -6.52 -3.05 18.41
N TYR A 495 -5.23 -3.06 18.05
CA TYR A 495 -4.07 -2.95 18.95
C TYR A 495 -4.01 -4.06 20.00
N ILE A 496 -4.74 -5.16 19.81
CA ILE A 496 -4.58 -6.37 20.60
C ILE A 496 -3.33 -7.10 20.10
N HIS A 497 -2.45 -7.50 21.01
CA HIS A 497 -1.34 -8.34 20.64
C HIS A 497 -1.87 -9.68 20.11
N SER A 498 -1.47 -10.04 18.90
CA SER A 498 -1.85 -11.32 18.32
C SER A 498 -0.72 -11.92 17.50
N GLU A 499 -0.59 -13.23 17.55
CA GLU A 499 0.41 -13.97 16.81
C GLU A 499 -0.21 -15.20 16.13
N ALA A 500 0.39 -15.59 15.01
CA ALA A 500 0.00 -16.80 14.30
C ALA A 500 1.14 -17.82 14.33
N TYR A 501 0.79 -19.08 14.60
CA TYR A 501 1.72 -20.17 14.67
C TYR A 501 1.30 -21.35 13.80
N ALA A 502 2.25 -22.02 13.19
CA ALA A 502 2.01 -23.37 12.71
C ALA A 502 1.59 -24.23 13.91
N ALA A 503 0.41 -24.83 13.86
CA ALA A 503 -0.21 -25.46 15.04
C ALA A 503 0.70 -26.51 15.75
N GLY A 504 1.54 -27.20 14.97
CA GLY A 504 2.52 -28.14 15.51
C GLY A 504 3.64 -27.51 16.34
N GLU A 505 4.01 -26.25 16.02
CA GLU A 505 5.08 -25.51 16.69
C GLU A 505 4.72 -25.00 18.08
N LEU A 506 3.41 -24.94 18.42
CA LEU A 506 2.99 -24.52 19.76
C LEU A 506 3.72 -25.25 20.89
N LYS A 507 3.95 -26.56 20.72
CA LYS A 507 4.61 -27.43 21.71
C LYS A 507 6.07 -27.08 21.97
N HIS A 508 6.70 -26.39 21.04
CA HIS A 508 8.12 -26.06 21.09
C HIS A 508 8.43 -24.73 21.79
N GLY A 509 7.48 -24.22 22.56
CA GLY A 509 7.67 -23.02 23.39
C GLY A 509 6.40 -22.23 23.65
N THR A 510 5.71 -21.80 22.59
CA THR A 510 4.58 -20.85 22.62
C THR A 510 3.41 -21.31 23.48
N ILE A 511 3.17 -22.60 23.62
CA ILE A 511 2.10 -23.16 24.47
C ILE A 511 2.23 -22.73 25.94
N SER A 512 3.41 -22.28 26.37
CA SER A 512 3.65 -21.71 27.70
C SER A 512 2.90 -20.42 27.96
N LEU A 513 2.45 -19.74 26.89
CA LEU A 513 1.67 -18.50 26.95
C LEU A 513 0.15 -18.75 27.08
N ILE A 514 -0.28 -20.00 26.98
CA ILE A 514 -1.71 -20.35 27.06
C ILE A 514 -2.12 -20.39 28.53
N GLU A 515 -3.01 -19.49 28.87
CA GLU A 515 -3.61 -19.32 30.20
C GLU A 515 -5.14 -19.40 30.11
N ASP A 516 -5.81 -19.37 31.27
CA ASP A 516 -7.28 -19.39 31.36
C ASP A 516 -7.90 -18.23 30.57
N ASN A 517 -8.84 -18.57 29.67
CA ASN A 517 -9.60 -17.65 28.83
C ASN A 517 -8.79 -16.91 27.74
N ILE A 518 -7.55 -17.27 27.48
CA ILE A 518 -6.85 -16.80 26.28
C ILE A 518 -7.57 -17.33 25.03
N LEU A 519 -7.88 -16.43 24.09
CA LEU A 519 -8.51 -16.82 22.83
C LEU A 519 -7.47 -17.47 21.90
N VAL A 520 -7.77 -18.69 21.45
CA VAL A 520 -7.06 -19.38 20.39
C VAL A 520 -8.01 -19.62 19.22
N ILE A 521 -7.66 -19.10 18.05
CA ILE A 521 -8.44 -19.25 16.81
C ILE A 521 -7.76 -20.30 15.94
N GLY A 522 -8.45 -21.43 15.73
CA GLY A 522 -8.01 -22.49 14.83
C GLY A 522 -8.62 -22.34 13.44
N VAL A 523 -7.79 -22.29 12.39
CA VAL A 523 -8.21 -22.38 10.99
C VAL A 523 -8.05 -23.81 10.53
N LEU A 524 -9.14 -24.41 10.00
CA LEU A 524 -9.29 -25.86 9.79
C LEU A 524 -9.98 -26.14 8.43
N THR A 525 -9.39 -25.66 7.33
CA THR A 525 -9.97 -25.84 5.98
C THR A 525 -9.34 -26.99 5.21
N GLN A 526 -8.15 -27.47 5.64
CA GLN A 526 -7.37 -28.52 5.00
C GLN A 526 -7.77 -29.89 5.58
N SER A 527 -8.42 -30.75 4.80
CA SER A 527 -9.02 -32.01 5.27
C SER A 527 -7.99 -32.99 5.84
N GLU A 528 -6.84 -33.14 5.21
CA GLU A 528 -5.77 -34.03 5.69
C GLU A 528 -5.11 -33.58 7.00
N LEU A 529 -5.18 -32.27 7.28
CA LEU A 529 -4.57 -31.64 8.45
C LEU A 529 -5.56 -31.33 9.58
N TYR A 530 -6.87 -31.52 9.31
CA TYR A 530 -7.97 -31.16 10.19
C TYR A 530 -7.79 -31.80 11.59
N GLU A 531 -7.73 -33.12 11.67
CA GLU A 531 -7.59 -33.86 12.94
C GLU A 531 -6.33 -33.47 13.72
N LYS A 532 -5.26 -33.18 13.01
CA LYS A 532 -3.98 -32.75 13.63
C LYS A 532 -4.10 -31.37 14.26
N THR A 533 -4.81 -30.46 13.59
CA THR A 533 -5.07 -29.10 14.11
C THR A 533 -6.05 -29.15 15.30
N ILE A 534 -7.11 -29.96 15.22
CA ILE A 534 -8.01 -30.21 16.34
C ILE A 534 -7.24 -30.74 17.57
N SER A 535 -6.35 -31.69 17.39
CA SER A 535 -5.51 -32.19 18.49
C SER A 535 -4.69 -31.07 19.16
N ASN A 536 -4.13 -30.13 18.39
CA ASN A 536 -3.42 -28.98 18.95
C ASN A 536 -4.37 -27.99 19.67
N MET A 537 -5.61 -27.82 19.18
CA MET A 537 -6.62 -27.03 19.87
C MET A 537 -7.01 -27.64 21.21
N VAL A 538 -7.18 -28.96 21.27
CA VAL A 538 -7.46 -29.70 22.51
C VAL A 538 -6.33 -29.51 23.53
N GLU A 539 -5.08 -29.49 23.09
CA GLU A 539 -3.93 -29.20 23.97
C GLU A 539 -3.99 -27.77 24.57
N CYS A 540 -4.45 -26.78 23.79
CA CYS A 540 -4.69 -25.42 24.29
C CYS A 540 -5.89 -25.42 25.26
N LYS A 541 -6.99 -26.10 24.92
CA LYS A 541 -8.18 -26.21 25.78
C LYS A 541 -7.86 -26.80 27.15
N SER A 542 -7.01 -27.83 27.19
CA SER A 542 -6.57 -28.47 28.44
C SER A 542 -5.78 -27.54 29.38
N ARG A 543 -5.37 -26.35 28.89
CA ARG A 543 -4.68 -25.29 29.63
C ARG A 543 -5.56 -24.07 29.88
N GLY A 544 -6.87 -24.18 29.62
CA GLY A 544 -7.85 -23.13 29.89
C GLY A 544 -8.11 -22.19 28.73
N ALA A 545 -7.57 -22.43 27.53
CA ALA A 545 -7.86 -21.58 26.36
C ALA A 545 -9.35 -21.56 26.01
N TYR A 546 -9.84 -20.40 25.60
CA TYR A 546 -11.13 -20.21 24.96
C TYR A 546 -10.96 -20.37 23.44
N LEU A 547 -11.67 -21.31 22.83
CA LEU A 547 -11.40 -21.71 21.45
C LEU A 547 -12.45 -21.21 20.47
N MET A 548 -11.97 -20.71 19.32
CA MET A 548 -12.77 -20.47 18.12
C MET A 548 -12.26 -21.36 16.98
N GLY A 549 -13.17 -22.06 16.30
CA GLY A 549 -12.86 -22.84 15.10
C GLY A 549 -13.42 -22.18 13.83
N LEU A 550 -12.60 -22.02 12.81
CA LEU A 550 -12.99 -21.60 11.46
C LEU A 550 -12.82 -22.79 10.51
N THR A 551 -13.92 -23.29 9.97
CA THR A 551 -13.92 -24.50 9.14
C THR A 551 -14.98 -24.46 8.03
N THR A 552 -15.03 -25.50 7.20
CA THR A 552 -16.02 -25.60 6.11
C THR A 552 -17.30 -26.26 6.58
N TYR A 553 -18.44 -25.90 5.97
CA TYR A 553 -19.70 -26.59 6.18
C TYR A 553 -19.55 -28.12 6.03
N GLY A 554 -20.14 -28.88 6.95
CA GLY A 554 -20.07 -30.34 7.02
C GLY A 554 -19.05 -30.89 8.02
N LYS A 555 -18.22 -30.03 8.61
CA LYS A 555 -17.27 -30.37 9.67
C LYS A 555 -17.82 -29.95 11.05
N TYR A 556 -19.01 -30.47 11.38
CA TYR A 556 -19.73 -30.05 12.59
C TYR A 556 -19.15 -30.62 13.89
N GLU A 557 -18.34 -31.67 13.81
CA GLU A 557 -17.65 -32.28 14.95
C GLU A 557 -16.67 -31.31 15.65
N VAL A 558 -16.29 -30.22 15.03
CA VAL A 558 -15.49 -29.16 15.65
C VAL A 558 -16.20 -28.55 16.87
N GLU A 559 -17.52 -28.52 16.87
CA GLU A 559 -18.34 -27.96 17.97
C GLU A 559 -18.16 -28.70 19.30
N ASP A 560 -17.73 -29.95 19.27
CA ASP A 560 -17.40 -30.71 20.48
C ASP A 560 -16.12 -30.22 21.16
N THR A 561 -15.29 -29.48 20.39
CA THR A 561 -13.98 -29.01 20.86
C THR A 561 -13.97 -27.52 21.19
N VAL A 562 -14.66 -26.69 20.42
CA VAL A 562 -14.57 -25.22 20.50
C VAL A 562 -15.82 -24.58 21.10
N GLU A 563 -15.68 -23.39 21.65
CA GLU A 563 -16.78 -22.60 22.23
C GLU A 563 -17.50 -21.74 21.18
N PHE A 564 -16.84 -21.45 20.06
CA PHE A 564 -17.44 -20.70 18.95
C PHE A 564 -16.93 -21.22 17.61
N THR A 565 -17.84 -21.41 16.67
CA THR A 565 -17.51 -21.90 15.32
C THR A 565 -17.97 -20.94 14.26
N VAL A 566 -17.12 -20.72 13.25
CA VAL A 566 -17.47 -20.03 12.01
C VAL A 566 -17.34 -21.02 10.85
N TYR A 567 -18.40 -21.13 10.06
CA TYR A 567 -18.43 -21.98 8.88
C TYR A 567 -18.31 -21.16 7.60
N ILE A 568 -17.49 -21.65 6.67
CA ILE A 568 -17.40 -21.13 5.31
C ILE A 568 -17.90 -22.15 4.29
N PRO A 569 -18.39 -21.72 3.11
CA PRO A 569 -18.77 -22.64 2.04
C PRO A 569 -17.61 -23.57 1.63
N LYS A 570 -17.95 -24.77 1.20
CA LYS A 570 -16.97 -25.71 0.63
C LYS A 570 -16.39 -25.17 -0.67
N ILE A 571 -15.10 -25.33 -0.85
CA ILE A 571 -14.33 -25.00 -2.05
C ILE A 571 -13.16 -25.97 -2.13
N ASP A 572 -12.51 -26.04 -3.30
CA ASP A 572 -11.22 -26.72 -3.40
C ASP A 572 -10.22 -26.14 -2.39
N GLU A 573 -9.47 -27.01 -1.71
CA GLU A 573 -8.61 -26.62 -0.58
C GLU A 573 -7.49 -25.66 -0.97
N HIS A 574 -7.03 -25.66 -2.23
CA HIS A 574 -6.06 -24.69 -2.74
C HIS A 574 -6.60 -23.25 -2.70
N PHE A 575 -7.91 -23.07 -2.80
CA PHE A 575 -8.57 -21.75 -2.86
C PHE A 575 -9.26 -21.35 -1.56
N ALA A 576 -9.20 -22.21 -0.55
CA ALA A 576 -9.88 -21.99 0.74
C ALA A 576 -9.45 -20.71 1.45
N ALA A 577 -8.21 -20.25 1.24
CA ALA A 577 -7.69 -19.00 1.80
C ALA A 577 -8.55 -17.77 1.42
N SER A 578 -9.09 -17.73 0.18
CA SER A 578 -9.96 -16.63 -0.27
C SER A 578 -11.27 -16.51 0.52
N LEU A 579 -11.76 -17.61 1.05
CA LEU A 579 -12.97 -17.64 1.88
C LEU A 579 -12.65 -17.47 3.37
N ALA A 580 -11.62 -18.15 3.86
CA ALA A 580 -11.29 -18.19 5.28
C ALA A 580 -10.78 -16.84 5.82
N VAL A 581 -10.18 -16.00 4.96
CA VAL A 581 -9.71 -14.66 5.37
C VAL A 581 -10.85 -13.71 5.70
N VAL A 582 -12.03 -13.84 5.05
CA VAL A 582 -13.15 -12.89 5.17
C VAL A 582 -13.73 -12.84 6.60
N PRO A 583 -14.03 -13.96 7.26
CA PRO A 583 -14.44 -13.96 8.68
C PRO A 583 -13.39 -13.34 9.60
N LEU A 584 -12.10 -13.52 9.32
CA LEU A 584 -11.01 -12.95 10.12
C LEU A 584 -10.88 -11.43 9.94
N GLN A 585 -11.11 -10.93 8.72
CA GLN A 585 -11.20 -9.49 8.44
C GLN A 585 -12.40 -8.87 9.18
N LEU A 586 -13.56 -9.52 9.15
CA LEU A 586 -14.76 -9.09 9.88
C LEU A 586 -14.52 -9.10 11.40
N LEU A 587 -13.85 -10.13 11.92
CA LEU A 587 -13.50 -10.21 13.35
C LEU A 587 -12.62 -9.02 13.76
N GLY A 588 -11.54 -8.75 13.03
CA GLY A 588 -10.67 -7.61 13.30
C GLY A 588 -11.42 -6.28 13.26
N TYR A 589 -12.26 -6.09 12.23
CA TYR A 589 -13.10 -4.91 12.08
C TYR A 589 -14.04 -4.71 13.28
N TYR A 590 -14.84 -5.71 13.63
CA TYR A 590 -15.82 -5.57 14.71
C TYR A 590 -15.19 -5.47 16.10
N VAL A 591 -14.06 -6.12 16.34
CA VAL A 591 -13.28 -5.93 17.58
C VAL A 591 -12.85 -4.46 17.70
N SER A 592 -12.37 -3.86 16.63
CA SER A 592 -11.93 -2.46 16.62
C SER A 592 -13.08 -1.49 16.82
N VAL A 593 -14.22 -1.72 16.17
CA VAL A 593 -15.45 -0.93 16.34
C VAL A 593 -15.95 -1.04 17.78
N ALA A 594 -15.98 -2.24 18.37
CA ALA A 594 -16.38 -2.45 19.76
C ALA A 594 -15.48 -1.71 20.76
N LYS A 595 -14.20 -1.47 20.40
CA LYS A 595 -13.24 -0.67 21.19
C LYS A 595 -13.33 0.82 20.89
N GLY A 596 -14.18 1.27 19.97
CA GLY A 596 -14.29 2.68 19.58
C GLY A 596 -13.07 3.22 18.83
N LEU A 597 -12.34 2.37 18.11
CA LEU A 597 -11.13 2.72 17.39
C LEU A 597 -11.44 3.12 15.93
N ASP A 598 -10.58 3.96 15.35
CA ASP A 598 -10.65 4.32 13.93
C ASP A 598 -10.05 3.19 13.09
N VAL A 599 -10.90 2.38 12.46
CA VAL A 599 -10.50 1.22 11.68
C VAL A 599 -9.88 1.57 10.33
N ASP A 600 -10.23 2.74 9.77
CA ASP A 600 -9.72 3.19 8.47
C ASP A 600 -8.32 3.80 8.59
N LYS A 601 -8.06 4.47 9.73
CA LYS A 601 -6.80 5.17 9.99
C LYS A 601 -6.24 4.77 11.36
N PRO A 602 -5.78 3.52 11.52
CA PRO A 602 -5.20 3.05 12.78
C PRO A 602 -3.90 3.80 13.08
N ARG A 603 -3.64 4.01 14.39
CA ARG A 603 -2.45 4.73 14.83
C ARG A 603 -1.16 4.06 14.34
N ASN A 604 -0.13 4.87 14.07
CA ASN A 604 1.22 4.42 13.71
C ASN A 604 1.30 3.57 12.43
N LEU A 605 0.29 3.60 11.57
CA LEU A 605 0.30 2.89 10.29
C LEU A 605 0.00 3.84 9.14
N ALA A 606 0.57 3.53 7.99
CA ALA A 606 0.30 4.18 6.73
C ALA A 606 -0.09 3.14 5.67
N LYS A 607 -0.97 3.51 4.72
CA LYS A 607 -1.47 2.60 3.68
C LYS A 607 -0.36 1.99 2.82
N SER A 608 0.71 2.74 2.56
CA SER A 608 1.83 2.29 1.74
C SER A 608 3.14 2.85 2.30
N VAL A 609 4.15 2.01 2.48
CA VAL A 609 5.48 2.39 2.98
C VAL A 609 6.39 2.62 1.79
N THR A 610 6.62 3.89 1.43
CA THR A 610 7.44 4.29 0.26
C THR A 610 8.80 4.85 0.65
N VAL A 611 9.17 4.72 1.92
CA VAL A 611 10.48 5.08 2.46
C VAL A 611 11.02 3.92 3.27
N GLU A 612 12.33 3.87 3.43
CA GLU A 612 13.02 2.92 4.29
C GLU A 612 13.16 3.45 5.72
#